data_88b69acf7113694ce012c07eb4afd9e1
#
_entry.id   88b69acf7113694ce012c07eb4afd9e1
#
_cell.length_a   1.000
_cell.length_b   1.000
_cell.length_c   1.000
_cell.angle_alpha   90.00
_cell.angle_beta   90.00
_cell.angle_gamma   90.00
#
_symmetry.space_group_name_H-M   'P 1'
#
loop_
_entity.id
_entity.type
_entity.pdbx_description
1 polymer ?
#
loop_
_entity_poly.entity_id
_entity_poly.type
_entity_poly.pdbx_seq_one_letter_code
_entity_poly.pdbx_strand_id
1 'polypeptide(L)'
;YSADNFIVERESTKCKTVLAGYPWFMDWGRDTMIAFTGLVLCTHRFEDARSILKSFALYVKNGLLPNVFPNTDADVPHYNTMDASMWYFNAVYKYLEYDTDASARRFIMEEIYPALVEIIDNYKKGTDFSICMDEDCLISGGSDLDQITWMDVRVGDLVVTPRHGKPVEINALWYNALKVMEELSPGDKKTEYHELASKVKDSFISKFWNSNENCLYDVIGKKADGSDDPDSSIRPNQLVAVILPYTMLSADMEKAIVDKVYKELYTPLGIRTLPYHDERYKSQYIGRLIDRDKAYH
;
A
#
# COMPACT_ATOMS: atom_id res chain seq x y z
N TYR A 1 17.35 -3.06 20.46
CA TYR A 1 16.86 -4.24 21.16
C TYR A 1 15.39 -4.54 20.80
N SER A 2 14.46 -3.56 20.86
CA SER A 2 13.04 -3.84 20.59
C SER A 2 12.76 -4.26 19.13
N ALA A 3 13.45 -3.67 18.15
CA ALA A 3 13.31 -4.06 16.75
C ALA A 3 13.72 -5.53 16.51
N ASP A 4 14.73 -6.01 17.22
CA ASP A 4 15.24 -7.36 17.09
C ASP A 4 14.19 -8.45 17.41
N ASN A 5 13.30 -8.16 18.36
CA ASN A 5 12.24 -9.08 18.75
C ASN A 5 11.22 -9.35 17.65
N PHE A 6 11.09 -8.45 16.67
CA PHE A 6 10.13 -8.58 15.58
C PHE A 6 10.72 -9.25 14.33
N ILE A 7 12.05 -9.32 14.21
CA ILE A 7 12.72 -9.94 13.07
C ILE A 7 12.99 -11.41 13.40
N VAL A 8 12.27 -12.30 12.73
CA VAL A 8 12.32 -13.74 12.99
C VAL A 8 12.66 -14.52 11.71
N GLU A 9 13.06 -15.77 11.86
CA GLU A 9 13.27 -16.68 10.75
C GLU A 9 12.00 -17.47 10.46
N ARG A 10 11.58 -17.46 9.19
CA ARG A 10 10.45 -18.26 8.72
C ARG A 10 10.96 -19.65 8.32
N GLU A 11 10.40 -20.70 8.93
CA GLU A 11 10.86 -22.07 8.70
C GLU A 11 10.66 -22.52 7.24
N SER A 12 9.55 -22.16 6.61
CA SER A 12 9.22 -22.57 5.24
C SER A 12 10.18 -22.01 4.17
N THR A 13 10.71 -20.80 4.37
CA THR A 13 11.63 -20.15 3.41
C THR A 13 13.08 -20.18 3.86
N LYS A 14 13.35 -20.50 5.13
CA LYS A 14 14.66 -20.30 5.79
C LYS A 14 15.18 -18.85 5.66
N CYS A 15 14.27 -17.92 5.43
CA CYS A 15 14.56 -16.49 5.31
C CYS A 15 13.97 -15.72 6.48
N LYS A 16 14.42 -14.48 6.67
CA LYS A 16 13.87 -13.58 7.69
C LYS A 16 12.52 -13.03 7.25
N THR A 17 11.73 -12.67 8.25
CA THR A 17 10.46 -11.96 8.13
C THR A 17 10.24 -11.05 9.33
N VAL A 18 9.16 -10.26 9.32
CA VAL A 18 8.79 -9.37 10.43
C VAL A 18 7.44 -9.78 10.97
N LEU A 19 7.35 -10.01 12.28
CA LEU A 19 6.06 -10.21 12.97
C LEU A 19 5.34 -8.88 13.13
N ALA A 20 4.06 -8.82 12.77
CA ALA A 20 3.25 -7.61 12.87
C ALA A 20 2.94 -7.20 14.32
N GLY A 21 2.88 -8.15 15.23
CA GLY A 21 2.71 -7.86 16.67
C GLY A 21 2.51 -9.06 17.55
N TYR A 22 3.17 -9.05 18.71
CA TYR A 22 3.03 -10.07 19.73
C TYR A 22 1.77 -9.87 20.57
N PRO A 23 1.15 -10.97 21.08
CA PRO A 23 1.37 -12.37 20.69
C PRO A 23 0.41 -12.86 19.59
N TRP A 24 -0.40 -11.96 19.01
CA TRP A 24 -1.59 -12.31 18.23
C TRP A 24 -1.39 -12.29 16.70
N PHE A 25 -0.40 -11.51 16.23
CA PHE A 25 -0.20 -11.33 14.81
C PHE A 25 1.05 -12.05 14.33
N MET A 26 0.94 -12.61 13.15
CA MET A 26 2.03 -13.26 12.44
C MET A 26 2.74 -12.29 11.51
N ASP A 27 3.42 -12.80 10.50
CA ASP A 27 4.04 -11.98 9.49
C ASP A 27 3.01 -11.59 8.42
N TRP A 28 2.79 -10.29 8.33
CA TRP A 28 1.87 -9.67 7.40
C TRP A 28 2.64 -8.86 6.37
N GLY A 29 2.25 -8.99 5.09
CA GLY A 29 2.97 -8.36 3.99
C GLY A 29 2.98 -6.85 4.06
N ARG A 30 1.82 -6.22 4.22
CA ARG A 30 1.68 -4.78 4.40
C ARG A 30 2.52 -4.27 5.55
N ASP A 31 2.35 -4.88 6.71
CA ASP A 31 3.01 -4.48 7.96
C ASP A 31 4.52 -4.58 7.86
N THR A 32 5.01 -5.69 7.29
CA THR A 32 6.44 -5.89 7.06
C THR A 32 7.01 -4.80 6.15
N MET A 33 6.36 -4.50 5.02
CA MET A 33 6.87 -3.54 4.04
C MET A 33 6.85 -2.10 4.56
N ILE A 34 5.82 -1.72 5.32
CA ILE A 34 5.73 -0.38 5.94
C ILE A 34 6.76 -0.24 7.06
N ALA A 35 6.88 -1.25 7.94
CA ALA A 35 7.82 -1.23 9.05
C ALA A 35 9.28 -1.44 8.64
N PHE A 36 9.55 -1.91 7.43
CA PHE A 36 10.86 -2.35 6.93
C PHE A 36 11.96 -1.31 7.12
N THR A 37 11.70 -0.06 6.76
CA THR A 37 12.68 1.01 6.91
C THR A 37 13.07 1.21 8.37
N GLY A 38 12.09 1.32 9.27
CA GLY A 38 12.34 1.60 10.69
C GLY A 38 12.96 0.42 11.43
N LEU A 39 12.45 -0.79 11.23
CA LEU A 39 12.90 -1.98 11.97
C LEU A 39 14.22 -2.54 11.44
N VAL A 40 14.44 -2.49 10.12
CA VAL A 40 15.54 -3.21 9.47
C VAL A 40 16.62 -2.26 8.96
N LEU A 41 16.25 -1.27 8.15
CA LEU A 41 17.24 -0.40 7.50
C LEU A 41 17.86 0.60 8.44
N CYS A 42 17.07 1.30 9.28
CA CYS A 42 17.57 2.23 10.28
C CYS A 42 18.45 1.56 11.36
N THR A 43 18.35 0.24 11.49
CA THR A 43 19.20 -0.55 12.40
C THR A 43 20.41 -1.19 11.69
N HIS A 44 20.64 -0.83 10.42
CA HIS A 44 21.74 -1.33 9.55
C HIS A 44 21.78 -2.86 9.39
N ARG A 45 20.62 -3.52 9.37
CA ARG A 45 20.49 -4.98 9.23
C ARG A 45 20.34 -5.36 7.76
N PHE A 46 21.30 -5.04 6.91
CA PHE A 46 21.18 -5.20 5.45
C PHE A 46 21.08 -6.66 5.00
N GLU A 47 21.74 -7.58 5.68
CA GLU A 47 21.59 -9.01 5.38
C GLU A 47 20.18 -9.53 5.72
N ASP A 48 19.61 -9.11 6.85
CA ASP A 48 18.22 -9.40 7.19
C ASP A 48 17.26 -8.74 6.17
N ALA A 49 17.57 -7.51 5.71
CA ALA A 49 16.82 -6.83 4.67
C ALA A 49 16.75 -7.64 3.37
N ARG A 50 17.91 -8.13 2.89
CA ARG A 50 17.97 -9.00 1.70
C ARG A 50 17.17 -10.28 1.89
N SER A 51 17.29 -10.91 3.05
CA SER A 51 16.58 -12.12 3.41
C SER A 51 15.05 -11.91 3.40
N ILE A 52 14.57 -10.80 3.99
CA ILE A 52 13.15 -10.42 4.01
C ILE A 52 12.64 -10.16 2.58
N LEU A 53 13.31 -9.32 1.81
CA LEU A 53 12.90 -9.02 0.42
C LEU A 53 12.84 -10.30 -0.43
N LYS A 54 13.80 -11.20 -0.27
CA LYS A 54 13.82 -12.49 -0.97
C LYS A 54 12.65 -13.38 -0.53
N SER A 55 12.36 -13.45 0.77
CA SER A 55 11.23 -14.24 1.29
C SER A 55 9.92 -13.83 0.60
N PHE A 56 9.67 -12.52 0.48
CA PHE A 56 8.45 -12.02 -0.16
C PHE A 56 8.45 -12.22 -1.68
N ALA A 57 9.59 -12.05 -2.36
CA ALA A 57 9.70 -12.33 -3.79
C ALA A 57 9.32 -13.77 -4.17
N LEU A 58 9.70 -14.74 -3.33
CA LEU A 58 9.37 -16.16 -3.53
C LEU A 58 7.87 -16.48 -3.44
N TYR A 59 7.10 -15.62 -2.79
CA TYR A 59 5.67 -15.80 -2.61
C TYR A 59 4.80 -14.89 -3.48
N VAL A 60 5.39 -14.14 -4.42
CA VAL A 60 4.60 -13.41 -5.42
C VAL A 60 3.79 -14.42 -6.23
N LYS A 61 2.49 -14.21 -6.32
CA LYS A 61 1.57 -15.05 -7.07
C LYS A 61 0.54 -14.18 -7.77
N ASN A 62 0.43 -14.33 -9.08
CA ASN A 62 -0.46 -13.51 -9.92
C ASN A 62 -0.25 -12.00 -9.69
N GLY A 63 0.99 -11.56 -9.42
CA GLY A 63 1.31 -10.17 -9.13
C GLY A 63 0.94 -9.68 -7.74
N LEU A 64 0.46 -10.55 -6.86
CA LEU A 64 0.11 -10.20 -5.48
C LEU A 64 1.14 -10.74 -4.49
N LEU A 65 1.47 -9.95 -3.50
CA LEU A 65 2.16 -10.39 -2.29
C LEU A 65 1.16 -10.90 -1.26
N PRO A 66 1.51 -11.92 -0.47
CA PRO A 66 0.63 -12.38 0.59
C PRO A 66 0.43 -11.28 1.63
N ASN A 67 -0.83 -11.05 2.00
CA ASN A 67 -1.15 -10.20 3.14
C ASN A 67 -0.84 -10.91 4.46
N VAL A 68 -1.10 -12.21 4.52
CA VAL A 68 -0.78 -13.07 5.67
C VAL A 68 -0.09 -14.32 5.19
N PHE A 69 1.04 -14.64 5.80
CA PHE A 69 1.69 -15.92 5.59
C PHE A 69 1.06 -17.02 6.47
N PRO A 70 0.99 -18.25 5.97
CA PRO A 70 0.47 -19.37 6.75
C PRO A 70 1.42 -19.76 7.88
N ASN A 71 0.85 -20.27 8.97
CA ASN A 71 1.62 -20.79 10.11
C ASN A 71 2.28 -22.13 9.83
N THR A 72 1.66 -22.93 8.98
CA THR A 72 2.11 -24.28 8.65
C THR A 72 2.15 -24.43 7.13
N ASP A 73 2.91 -25.42 6.65
CA ASP A 73 2.97 -25.77 5.22
C ASP A 73 1.63 -26.26 4.65
N ALA A 74 0.66 -26.58 5.52
CA ALA A 74 -0.69 -27.01 5.13
C ALA A 74 -1.64 -25.83 4.87
N ASP A 75 -1.31 -24.63 5.33
CA ASP A 75 -2.15 -23.45 5.17
C ASP A 75 -1.78 -22.69 3.89
N VAL A 76 -2.74 -22.02 3.29
CA VAL A 76 -2.54 -21.25 2.06
C VAL A 76 -2.31 -19.78 2.41
N PRO A 77 -1.30 -19.10 1.82
CA PRO A 77 -1.13 -17.65 1.98
C PRO A 77 -2.36 -16.89 1.51
N HIS A 78 -2.72 -15.83 2.22
CA HIS A 78 -3.85 -14.97 1.86
C HIS A 78 -3.38 -13.78 1.03
N TYR A 79 -3.93 -13.62 -0.18
CA TYR A 79 -3.53 -12.60 -1.17
C TYR A 79 -4.57 -11.50 -1.37
N ASN A 80 -5.32 -11.16 -0.35
CA ASN A 80 -6.51 -10.33 -0.42
C ASN A 80 -6.27 -8.81 -0.36
N THR A 81 -5.06 -8.32 -0.69
CA THR A 81 -4.77 -6.88 -0.66
C THR A 81 -4.04 -6.40 -1.91
N MET A 82 -4.36 -5.16 -2.32
CA MET A 82 -3.67 -4.50 -3.43
C MET A 82 -2.50 -3.62 -2.98
N ASP A 83 -2.39 -3.30 -1.71
CA ASP A 83 -1.37 -2.39 -1.19
C ASP A 83 -0.05 -3.07 -0.82
N ALA A 84 -0.07 -4.31 -0.31
CA ALA A 84 1.15 -5.02 0.08
C ALA A 84 2.15 -5.13 -1.07
N SER A 85 1.68 -5.47 -2.28
CA SER A 85 2.51 -5.53 -3.49
C SER A 85 3.10 -4.17 -3.86
N MET A 86 2.35 -3.09 -3.68
CA MET A 86 2.83 -1.74 -3.99
C MET A 86 3.81 -1.22 -2.93
N TRP A 87 3.60 -1.52 -1.65
CA TRP A 87 4.57 -1.20 -0.59
C TRP A 87 5.90 -1.91 -0.77
N TYR A 88 5.92 -3.06 -1.44
CA TYR A 88 7.16 -3.78 -1.74
C TYR A 88 8.12 -2.96 -2.60
N PHE A 89 7.62 -2.21 -3.59
CA PHE A 89 8.45 -1.29 -4.38
C PHE A 89 9.08 -0.20 -3.51
N ASN A 90 8.31 0.33 -2.56
CA ASN A 90 8.84 1.31 -1.63
C ASN A 90 9.94 0.71 -0.73
N ALA A 91 9.76 -0.53 -0.26
CA ALA A 91 10.76 -1.23 0.53
C ALA A 91 12.06 -1.46 -0.27
N VAL A 92 11.95 -1.86 -1.54
CA VAL A 92 13.10 -2.04 -2.45
C VAL A 92 13.81 -0.71 -2.69
N TYR A 93 13.07 0.37 -2.96
CA TYR A 93 13.66 1.70 -3.11
C TYR A 93 14.43 2.12 -1.86
N LYS A 94 13.80 2.00 -0.69
CA LYS A 94 14.43 2.33 0.60
C LYS A 94 15.65 1.45 0.89
N TYR A 95 15.62 0.18 0.55
CA TYR A 95 16.79 -0.67 0.69
C TYR A 95 17.99 -0.12 -0.11
N LEU A 96 17.79 0.26 -1.37
CA LEU A 96 18.85 0.83 -2.22
C LEU A 96 19.30 2.23 -1.78
N GLU A 97 18.45 2.99 -1.09
CA GLU A 97 18.79 4.29 -0.52
C GLU A 97 19.71 4.13 0.72
N TYR A 98 19.49 3.09 1.53
CA TYR A 98 20.25 2.85 2.77
C TYR A 98 21.50 1.98 2.57
N ASP A 99 21.44 0.93 1.75
CA ASP A 99 22.57 0.06 1.44
C ASP A 99 23.20 0.52 0.12
N THR A 100 24.25 1.33 0.24
CA THR A 100 24.97 1.90 -0.91
C THR A 100 26.07 1.00 -1.46
N ASP A 101 26.24 -0.23 -0.94
CA ASP A 101 27.19 -1.18 -1.47
C ASP A 101 26.78 -1.62 -2.89
N ALA A 102 27.79 -1.79 -3.76
CA ALA A 102 27.55 -2.19 -5.15
C ALA A 102 26.82 -3.56 -5.28
N SER A 103 26.95 -4.43 -4.26
CA SER A 103 26.22 -5.71 -4.22
C SER A 103 24.72 -5.55 -3.98
N ALA A 104 24.29 -4.43 -3.35
CA ALA A 104 22.87 -4.17 -3.09
C ALA A 104 22.08 -4.09 -4.41
N ARG A 105 22.54 -3.26 -5.36
CA ARG A 105 21.86 -3.15 -6.66
C ARG A 105 21.91 -4.47 -7.44
N ARG A 106 23.02 -5.19 -7.37
CA ARG A 106 23.14 -6.51 -8.02
C ARG A 106 22.11 -7.48 -7.45
N PHE A 107 22.00 -7.58 -6.14
CA PHE A 107 21.00 -8.40 -5.45
C PHE A 107 19.58 -8.07 -5.92
N ILE A 108 19.21 -6.78 -5.95
CA ILE A 108 17.90 -6.38 -6.43
C ILE A 108 17.67 -6.80 -7.87
N MET A 109 18.63 -6.60 -8.77
CA MET A 109 18.47 -6.92 -10.19
C MET A 109 18.40 -8.42 -10.46
N GLU A 110 19.16 -9.23 -9.73
CA GLU A 110 19.24 -10.68 -9.95
C GLU A 110 18.11 -11.45 -9.23
N GLU A 111 17.76 -11.05 -8.00
CA GLU A 111 16.88 -11.84 -7.13
C GLU A 111 15.47 -11.25 -6.99
N ILE A 112 15.29 -9.93 -7.10
CA ILE A 112 14.05 -9.23 -6.78
C ILE A 112 13.34 -8.67 -8.01
N TYR A 113 14.08 -8.11 -8.96
CA TYR A 113 13.53 -7.43 -10.14
C TYR A 113 12.54 -8.30 -10.96
N PRO A 114 12.74 -9.61 -11.16
CA PRO A 114 11.75 -10.45 -11.84
C PRO A 114 10.38 -10.43 -11.17
N ALA A 115 10.34 -10.46 -9.82
CA ALA A 115 9.09 -10.37 -9.06
C ALA A 115 8.42 -8.99 -9.20
N LEU A 116 9.21 -7.90 -9.23
CA LEU A 116 8.68 -6.56 -9.48
C LEU A 116 8.04 -6.44 -10.86
N VAL A 117 8.65 -7.02 -11.89
CA VAL A 117 8.08 -7.07 -13.25
C VAL A 117 6.78 -7.86 -13.26
N GLU A 118 6.73 -9.03 -12.61
CA GLU A 118 5.52 -9.85 -12.49
C GLU A 118 4.37 -9.06 -11.86
N ILE A 119 4.65 -8.31 -10.79
CA ILE A 119 3.64 -7.48 -10.11
C ILE A 119 3.08 -6.42 -11.08
N ILE A 120 3.94 -5.63 -11.74
CA ILE A 120 3.51 -4.58 -12.67
C ILE A 120 2.68 -5.18 -13.81
N ASP A 121 3.14 -6.26 -14.42
CA ASP A 121 2.47 -6.88 -15.57
C ASP A 121 1.08 -7.42 -15.19
N ASN A 122 0.93 -8.01 -14.01
CA ASN A 122 -0.37 -8.48 -13.55
C ASN A 122 -1.31 -7.33 -13.17
N TYR A 123 -0.82 -6.25 -12.56
CA TYR A 123 -1.65 -5.06 -12.29
C TYR A 123 -2.12 -4.39 -13.58
N LYS A 124 -1.29 -4.37 -14.63
CA LYS A 124 -1.68 -3.86 -15.96
C LYS A 124 -2.73 -4.75 -16.65
N LYS A 125 -2.57 -6.06 -16.53
CA LYS A 125 -3.37 -7.06 -17.25
C LYS A 125 -4.68 -7.42 -16.53
N GLY A 126 -4.70 -7.24 -15.21
CA GLY A 126 -5.74 -7.70 -14.30
C GLY A 126 -5.33 -8.95 -13.53
N THR A 127 -5.69 -8.98 -12.24
CA THR A 127 -5.41 -10.07 -11.31
C THR A 127 -6.61 -10.33 -10.40
N ASP A 128 -6.44 -11.12 -9.33
CA ASP A 128 -7.50 -11.48 -8.40
C ASP A 128 -8.16 -10.22 -7.78
N PHE A 129 -9.37 -10.34 -7.26
CA PHE A 129 -10.17 -9.27 -6.65
C PHE A 129 -10.49 -8.11 -7.60
N SER A 130 -10.58 -8.38 -8.89
CA SER A 130 -10.81 -7.38 -9.94
C SER A 130 -9.76 -6.25 -9.95
N ILE A 131 -8.57 -6.51 -9.40
CA ILE A 131 -7.48 -5.52 -9.39
C ILE A 131 -6.92 -5.42 -10.81
N CYS A 132 -7.04 -4.23 -11.39
CA CYS A 132 -6.62 -3.97 -12.76
C CYS A 132 -6.32 -2.49 -12.99
N MET A 133 -5.42 -2.21 -13.92
CA MET A 133 -5.23 -0.88 -14.46
C MET A 133 -6.35 -0.57 -15.46
N ASP A 134 -7.10 0.51 -15.23
CA ASP A 134 -8.12 0.98 -16.14
C ASP A 134 -7.54 1.77 -17.34
N GLU A 135 -8.41 2.18 -18.27
CA GLU A 135 -8.05 2.97 -19.47
C GLU A 135 -7.36 4.30 -19.13
N ASP A 136 -7.66 4.87 -17.96
CA ASP A 136 -7.01 6.09 -17.45
C ASP A 136 -5.65 5.82 -16.75
N CYS A 137 -5.13 4.61 -16.87
CA CYS A 137 -3.87 4.13 -16.28
C CYS A 137 -3.86 4.07 -14.74
N LEU A 138 -4.99 4.32 -14.06
CA LEU A 138 -5.11 4.18 -12.62
C LEU A 138 -5.53 2.76 -12.24
N ILE A 139 -5.11 2.32 -11.06
CA ILE A 139 -5.50 1.01 -10.53
C ILE A 139 -6.87 1.10 -9.87
N SER A 140 -7.75 0.19 -10.26
CA SER A 140 -9.03 -0.08 -9.61
C SER A 140 -9.09 -1.51 -9.10
N GLY A 141 -10.02 -1.80 -8.18
CA GLY A 141 -10.26 -3.16 -7.69
C GLY A 141 -11.36 -3.25 -6.65
N GLY A 142 -11.67 -4.47 -6.28
CA GLY A 142 -12.64 -4.83 -5.25
C GLY A 142 -14.08 -4.77 -5.69
N SER A 143 -14.87 -5.65 -5.13
CA SER A 143 -16.32 -5.73 -5.30
C SER A 143 -16.94 -6.43 -4.09
N ASP A 144 -18.25 -6.31 -3.93
CA ASP A 144 -19.05 -7.03 -2.95
C ASP A 144 -18.48 -7.00 -1.51
N LEU A 145 -17.93 -8.11 -1.04
CA LEU A 145 -17.39 -8.28 0.31
C LEU A 145 -15.86 -8.20 0.36
N ASP A 146 -15.21 -7.80 -0.73
CA ASP A 146 -13.76 -7.69 -0.78
C ASP A 146 -13.23 -6.60 0.16
N GLN A 147 -12.12 -6.89 0.83
CA GLN A 147 -11.38 -5.96 1.67
C GLN A 147 -9.94 -5.91 1.17
N ILE A 148 -9.67 -5.00 0.25
CA ILE A 148 -8.46 -4.97 -0.55
C ILE A 148 -7.45 -3.88 -0.15
N THR A 149 -7.79 -3.03 0.84
CA THR A 149 -6.91 -1.99 1.39
C THR A 149 -6.62 -2.25 2.86
N TRP A 150 -5.85 -1.38 3.50
CA TRP A 150 -5.57 -1.46 4.93
C TRP A 150 -6.81 -1.25 5.82
N MET A 151 -7.88 -0.65 5.27
CA MET A 151 -9.18 -0.50 5.95
C MET A 151 -10.03 -1.74 5.68
N ASP A 152 -9.64 -2.87 6.24
CA ASP A 152 -10.07 -4.22 5.84
C ASP A 152 -10.99 -4.93 6.83
N VAL A 153 -11.60 -4.21 7.77
CA VAL A 153 -12.48 -4.83 8.76
C VAL A 153 -13.82 -5.23 8.15
N ARG A 154 -14.18 -6.50 8.35
CA ARG A 154 -15.47 -7.08 7.98
C ARG A 154 -16.09 -7.84 9.15
N VAL A 155 -17.38 -7.67 9.35
CA VAL A 155 -18.18 -8.41 10.35
C VAL A 155 -19.35 -9.10 9.65
N GLY A 156 -19.24 -10.39 9.41
CA GLY A 156 -20.21 -11.14 8.60
C GLY A 156 -20.28 -10.57 7.17
N ASP A 157 -21.45 -10.10 6.75
CA ASP A 157 -21.67 -9.49 5.44
C ASP A 157 -21.52 -7.96 5.44
N LEU A 158 -21.05 -7.37 6.54
CA LEU A 158 -20.77 -5.94 6.63
C LEU A 158 -19.29 -5.67 6.44
N VAL A 159 -18.91 -5.07 5.32
CA VAL A 159 -17.62 -4.40 5.13
C VAL A 159 -17.73 -3.01 5.74
N VAL A 160 -16.95 -2.72 6.78
CA VAL A 160 -17.10 -1.48 7.56
C VAL A 160 -16.74 -0.26 6.73
N THR A 161 -15.68 -0.36 5.94
CA THR A 161 -15.20 0.74 5.08
C THR A 161 -14.89 0.19 3.68
N PRO A 162 -15.93 -0.04 2.85
CA PRO A 162 -15.71 -0.49 1.48
C PRO A 162 -15.01 0.63 0.70
N ARG A 163 -13.90 0.30 0.07
CA ARG A 163 -13.09 1.23 -0.72
C ARG A 163 -12.84 0.64 -2.11
N HIS A 164 -13.94 0.15 -2.73
CA HIS A 164 -13.93 -0.41 -4.07
C HIS A 164 -13.80 0.70 -5.13
N GLY A 165 -13.14 0.39 -6.22
CA GLY A 165 -12.77 1.35 -7.25
C GLY A 165 -11.31 1.75 -7.16
N LYS A 166 -11.00 3.04 -7.16
CA LYS A 166 -9.63 3.59 -7.18
C LYS A 166 -9.31 4.26 -5.85
N PRO A 167 -8.68 3.56 -4.87
CA PRO A 167 -8.25 4.20 -3.63
C PRO A 167 -7.06 5.14 -3.87
N VAL A 168 -7.03 6.25 -3.16
CA VAL A 168 -6.04 7.32 -3.35
C VAL A 168 -4.61 6.86 -3.05
N GLU A 169 -4.39 6.17 -1.92
CA GLU A 169 -3.07 5.67 -1.54
C GLU A 169 -2.56 4.59 -2.47
N ILE A 170 -3.44 3.75 -3.00
CA ILE A 170 -3.07 2.71 -3.97
C ILE A 170 -2.53 3.35 -5.24
N ASN A 171 -3.18 4.40 -5.73
CA ASN A 171 -2.77 5.06 -6.95
C ASN A 171 -1.51 5.94 -6.74
N ALA A 172 -1.30 6.46 -5.53
CA ALA A 172 -0.03 7.08 -5.14
C ALA A 172 1.11 6.05 -5.11
N LEU A 173 0.89 4.89 -4.51
CA LEU A 173 1.84 3.78 -4.48
C LEU A 173 2.11 3.21 -5.89
N TRP A 174 1.10 3.12 -6.75
CA TRP A 174 1.24 2.70 -8.13
C TRP A 174 2.18 3.62 -8.92
N TYR A 175 1.98 4.94 -8.81
CA TYR A 175 2.90 5.91 -9.40
C TYR A 175 4.33 5.73 -8.89
N ASN A 176 4.50 5.62 -7.56
CA ASN A 176 5.80 5.37 -6.95
C ASN A 176 6.44 4.08 -7.47
N ALA A 177 5.68 2.99 -7.60
CA ALA A 177 6.16 1.71 -8.14
C ALA A 177 6.68 1.87 -9.58
N LEU A 178 5.94 2.58 -10.45
CA LEU A 178 6.36 2.85 -11.82
C LEU A 178 7.65 3.68 -11.87
N LYS A 179 7.80 4.66 -10.98
CA LYS A 179 9.03 5.47 -10.89
C LYS A 179 10.23 4.67 -10.39
N VAL A 180 10.01 3.76 -9.43
CA VAL A 180 11.06 2.82 -9.01
C VAL A 180 11.46 1.90 -10.15
N MET A 181 10.50 1.39 -10.93
CA MET A 181 10.80 0.57 -12.12
C MET A 181 11.50 1.36 -13.22
N GLU A 182 11.16 2.62 -13.43
CA GLU A 182 11.87 3.52 -14.34
C GLU A 182 13.35 3.66 -13.94
N GLU A 183 13.65 3.78 -12.66
CA GLU A 183 15.02 3.90 -12.17
C GLU A 183 15.81 2.58 -12.28
N LEU A 184 15.16 1.45 -12.04
CA LEU A 184 15.79 0.13 -12.06
C LEU A 184 16.00 -0.41 -13.48
N SER A 185 15.09 -0.12 -14.40
CA SER A 185 15.03 -0.76 -15.71
C SER A 185 15.98 -0.13 -16.72
N PRO A 186 16.63 -0.93 -17.57
CA PRO A 186 17.46 -0.43 -18.66
C PRO A 186 16.64 -0.17 -19.94
N GLY A 187 17.22 0.64 -20.86
CA GLY A 187 16.77 0.78 -22.25
C GLY A 187 15.30 1.14 -22.42
N ASP A 188 14.62 0.48 -23.34
CA ASP A 188 13.23 0.77 -23.72
C ASP A 188 12.23 0.59 -22.55
N LYS A 189 12.51 -0.32 -21.64
CA LYS A 189 11.68 -0.52 -20.44
C LYS A 189 11.64 0.71 -19.56
N LYS A 190 12.74 1.42 -19.42
CA LYS A 190 12.80 2.69 -18.70
C LYS A 190 11.84 3.71 -19.31
N THR A 191 11.85 3.83 -20.63
CA THR A 191 10.97 4.76 -21.37
C THR A 191 9.50 4.36 -21.21
N GLU A 192 9.17 3.06 -21.30
CA GLU A 192 7.81 2.55 -21.09
C GLU A 192 7.26 2.94 -19.71
N TYR A 193 8.05 2.73 -18.64
CA TYR A 193 7.63 3.09 -17.29
C TYR A 193 7.52 4.60 -17.09
N HIS A 194 8.41 5.39 -17.68
CA HIS A 194 8.33 6.84 -17.65
C HIS A 194 7.04 7.37 -18.29
N GLU A 195 6.70 6.89 -19.49
CA GLU A 195 5.49 7.31 -20.23
C GLU A 195 4.22 6.90 -19.47
N LEU A 196 4.21 5.69 -18.90
CA LEU A 196 3.07 5.22 -18.10
C LEU A 196 2.93 6.04 -16.82
N ALA A 197 4.02 6.32 -16.11
CA ALA A 197 4.01 7.17 -14.92
C ALA A 197 3.49 8.58 -15.23
N SER A 198 3.87 9.17 -16.36
CA SER A 198 3.34 10.47 -16.79
C SER A 198 1.81 10.45 -16.97
N LYS A 199 1.26 9.42 -17.61
CA LYS A 199 -0.19 9.25 -17.79
C LYS A 199 -0.90 9.07 -16.46
N VAL A 200 -0.33 8.25 -15.55
CA VAL A 200 -0.85 8.05 -14.19
C VAL A 200 -0.91 9.37 -13.44
N LYS A 201 0.14 10.19 -13.51
CA LYS A 201 0.18 11.50 -12.85
C LYS A 201 -0.93 12.42 -13.34
N ASP A 202 -1.11 12.54 -14.65
CA ASP A 202 -2.14 13.41 -15.24
C ASP A 202 -3.55 12.96 -14.83
N SER A 203 -3.82 11.66 -14.90
CA SER A 203 -5.08 11.06 -14.50
C SER A 203 -5.33 11.21 -13.00
N PHE A 204 -4.31 11.02 -12.17
CA PHE A 204 -4.42 11.16 -10.72
C PHE A 204 -4.80 12.59 -10.33
N ILE A 205 -4.09 13.59 -10.84
CA ILE A 205 -4.38 14.99 -10.53
C ILE A 205 -5.79 15.34 -11.01
N SER A 206 -6.16 14.94 -12.22
CA SER A 206 -7.47 15.24 -12.79
C SER A 206 -8.63 14.65 -12.02
N LYS A 207 -8.48 13.42 -11.48
CA LYS A 207 -9.57 12.69 -10.83
C LYS A 207 -9.60 12.87 -9.30
N PHE A 208 -8.45 12.93 -8.67
CA PHE A 208 -8.40 12.94 -7.19
C PHE A 208 -8.35 14.33 -6.58
N TRP A 209 -7.93 15.36 -7.30
CA TRP A 209 -7.85 16.71 -6.73
C TRP A 209 -9.24 17.34 -6.56
N ASN A 210 -9.66 17.51 -5.31
CA ASN A 210 -10.87 18.22 -4.94
C ASN A 210 -10.55 19.69 -4.69
N SER A 211 -10.75 20.55 -5.69
CA SER A 211 -10.45 21.98 -5.62
C SER A 211 -11.34 22.75 -4.64
N ASN A 212 -12.52 22.22 -4.30
CA ASN A 212 -13.43 22.85 -3.33
C ASN A 212 -12.91 22.71 -1.90
N GLU A 213 -12.28 21.58 -1.60
CA GLU A 213 -11.76 21.23 -0.27
C GLU A 213 -10.25 21.37 -0.15
N ASN A 214 -9.54 21.61 -1.27
CA ASN A 214 -8.07 21.65 -1.37
C ASN A 214 -7.40 20.42 -0.76
N CYS A 215 -7.91 19.25 -1.12
CA CYS A 215 -7.37 17.93 -0.71
C CYS A 215 -7.69 16.88 -1.77
N LEU A 216 -7.37 15.62 -1.51
CA LEU A 216 -7.69 14.52 -2.40
C LEU A 216 -9.00 13.82 -1.98
N TYR A 217 -9.77 13.36 -2.96
CA TYR A 217 -10.82 12.36 -2.73
C TYR A 217 -10.21 11.07 -2.19
N ASP A 218 -10.90 10.37 -1.30
CA ASP A 218 -10.39 9.12 -0.70
C ASP A 218 -10.44 7.94 -1.68
N VAL A 219 -11.55 7.82 -2.40
CA VAL A 219 -11.77 6.79 -3.43
C VAL A 219 -12.53 7.38 -4.60
N ILE A 220 -12.19 6.95 -5.81
CA ILE A 220 -13.04 7.16 -6.98
C ILE A 220 -13.78 5.86 -7.28
N GLY A 221 -15.01 5.78 -6.80
CA GLY A 221 -15.94 4.68 -7.08
C GLY A 221 -16.64 4.83 -8.42
N LYS A 222 -17.66 3.98 -8.66
CA LYS A 222 -18.54 4.05 -9.84
C LYS A 222 -19.99 4.08 -9.40
N LYS A 223 -20.77 4.95 -10.03
CA LYS A 223 -22.23 4.96 -9.94
C LYS A 223 -22.84 3.84 -10.80
N ALA A 224 -24.13 3.60 -10.62
CA ALA A 224 -24.86 2.61 -11.40
C ALA A 224 -24.84 2.86 -12.91
N ASP A 225 -24.69 4.11 -13.33
CA ASP A 225 -24.58 4.52 -14.73
C ASP A 225 -23.15 4.43 -15.31
N GLY A 226 -22.19 3.98 -14.48
CA GLY A 226 -20.77 3.86 -14.84
C GLY A 226 -19.95 5.14 -14.70
N SER A 227 -20.57 6.28 -14.35
CA SER A 227 -19.85 7.52 -14.08
C SER A 227 -19.05 7.45 -12.77
N ASP A 228 -18.02 8.29 -12.64
CA ASP A 228 -17.22 8.36 -11.42
C ASP A 228 -18.05 8.83 -10.22
N ASP A 229 -17.77 8.22 -9.06
CA ASP A 229 -18.39 8.54 -7.76
C ASP A 229 -17.29 8.85 -6.73
N PRO A 230 -16.78 10.09 -6.69
CA PRO A 230 -15.69 10.46 -5.81
C PRO A 230 -16.15 10.56 -4.34
N ASP A 231 -15.49 9.81 -3.45
CA ASP A 231 -15.70 9.92 -1.99
C ASP A 231 -14.90 11.11 -1.45
N SER A 232 -15.61 12.12 -0.95
CA SER A 232 -15.04 13.32 -0.36
C SER A 232 -14.70 13.19 1.13
N SER A 233 -14.74 12.01 1.70
CA SER A 233 -14.35 11.76 3.09
C SER A 233 -12.93 12.25 3.36
N ILE A 234 -12.73 13.02 4.40
CA ILE A 234 -11.39 13.42 4.82
C ILE A 234 -10.78 12.27 5.61
N ARG A 235 -9.80 11.61 5.01
CA ARG A 235 -9.09 10.46 5.61
C ARG A 235 -7.58 10.65 5.56
N PRO A 236 -6.81 9.96 6.41
CA PRO A 236 -5.34 10.06 6.42
C PRO A 236 -4.70 9.46 5.16
N ASN A 237 -5.42 8.64 4.38
CA ASN A 237 -4.93 7.91 3.21
C ASN A 237 -4.24 8.82 2.19
N GLN A 238 -4.73 10.04 2.01
CA GLN A 238 -4.13 11.04 1.11
C GLN A 238 -2.69 11.44 1.49
N LEU A 239 -2.28 11.24 2.77
CA LEU A 239 -0.90 11.51 3.18
C LEU A 239 0.10 10.58 2.50
N VAL A 240 -0.32 9.39 2.07
CA VAL A 240 0.56 8.47 1.33
C VAL A 240 1.07 9.13 0.06
N ALA A 241 0.25 9.93 -0.64
CA ALA A 241 0.67 10.67 -1.83
C ALA A 241 1.74 11.75 -1.54
N VAL A 242 1.89 12.17 -0.27
CA VAL A 242 2.85 13.20 0.16
C VAL A 242 4.17 12.58 0.65
N ILE A 243 4.10 11.42 1.33
CA ILE A 243 5.27 10.83 2.01
C ILE A 243 6.12 9.91 1.14
N LEU A 244 5.62 9.49 -0.02
CA LEU A 244 6.35 8.59 -0.91
C LEU A 244 7.55 9.28 -1.57
N PRO A 245 8.62 8.54 -1.91
CA PRO A 245 9.80 9.08 -2.60
C PRO A 245 9.48 9.84 -3.88
N TYR A 246 8.48 9.38 -4.63
CA TYR A 246 8.03 10.01 -5.86
C TYR A 246 6.59 10.50 -5.70
N THR A 247 6.40 11.82 -5.72
CA THR A 247 5.10 12.46 -5.63
C THR A 247 4.61 12.93 -7.02
N MET A 248 3.30 12.93 -7.19
CA MET A 248 2.62 13.53 -8.34
C MET A 248 2.22 14.98 -8.10
N LEU A 249 2.22 15.40 -6.83
CA LEU A 249 1.64 16.65 -6.36
C LEU A 249 2.63 17.82 -6.49
N SER A 250 2.11 19.03 -6.60
CA SER A 250 2.92 20.24 -6.41
C SER A 250 3.11 20.52 -4.91
N ALA A 251 4.13 21.29 -4.54
CA ALA A 251 4.39 21.67 -3.16
C ALA A 251 3.18 22.37 -2.51
N ASP A 252 2.41 23.16 -3.26
CA ASP A 252 1.21 23.82 -2.76
C ASP A 252 0.09 22.81 -2.46
N MET A 253 -0.08 21.81 -3.32
CA MET A 253 -1.05 20.72 -3.11
C MET A 253 -0.66 19.87 -1.90
N GLU A 254 0.61 19.49 -1.77
CA GLU A 254 1.13 18.75 -0.61
C GLU A 254 0.88 19.51 0.69
N LYS A 255 1.21 20.81 0.70
CA LYS A 255 0.95 21.67 1.85
C LYS A 255 -0.54 21.74 2.20
N ALA A 256 -1.41 21.92 1.20
CA ALA A 256 -2.84 21.99 1.42
C ALA A 256 -3.41 20.68 2.02
N ILE A 257 -2.93 19.52 1.53
CA ILE A 257 -3.30 18.20 2.09
C ILE A 257 -2.86 18.09 3.55
N VAL A 258 -1.62 18.44 3.86
CA VAL A 258 -1.09 18.36 5.24
C VAL A 258 -1.87 19.29 6.16
N ASP A 259 -2.12 20.54 5.74
CA ASP A 259 -2.92 21.52 6.52
C ASP A 259 -4.34 20.99 6.76
N LYS A 260 -4.97 20.39 5.73
CA LYS A 260 -6.32 19.82 5.85
C LYS A 260 -6.36 18.66 6.84
N VAL A 261 -5.45 17.70 6.71
CA VAL A 261 -5.36 16.54 7.61
C VAL A 261 -5.03 17.00 9.03
N TYR A 262 -4.10 17.93 9.20
CA TYR A 262 -3.77 18.48 10.52
C TYR A 262 -5.00 19.12 11.18
N LYS A 263 -5.73 19.95 10.46
CA LYS A 263 -6.92 20.65 10.98
C LYS A 263 -8.04 19.68 11.36
N GLU A 264 -8.32 18.69 10.53
CA GLU A 264 -9.53 17.86 10.66
C GLU A 264 -9.28 16.56 11.45
N LEU A 265 -8.09 15.99 11.38
CA LEU A 265 -7.83 14.64 11.90
C LEU A 265 -6.82 14.60 13.05
N TYR A 266 -5.93 15.59 13.18
CA TYR A 266 -4.86 15.55 14.18
C TYR A 266 -5.38 15.54 15.61
N THR A 267 -4.75 14.74 16.46
CA THR A 267 -4.90 14.75 17.92
C THR A 267 -3.51 14.59 18.57
N PRO A 268 -3.35 14.95 19.85
CA PRO A 268 -2.07 14.71 20.54
C PRO A 268 -1.62 13.25 20.58
N LEU A 269 -2.52 12.29 20.34
CA LEU A 269 -2.25 10.86 20.36
C LEU A 269 -2.09 10.24 18.97
N GLY A 270 -2.32 10.99 17.90
CA GLY A 270 -2.26 10.51 16.53
C GLY A 270 -3.26 11.17 15.60
N ILE A 271 -3.51 10.53 14.47
CA ILE A 271 -4.42 11.02 13.42
C ILE A 271 -5.66 10.13 13.40
N ARG A 272 -6.86 10.76 13.46
CA ARG A 272 -8.13 10.04 13.29
C ARG A 272 -8.29 9.55 11.85
N THR A 273 -9.09 8.51 11.69
CA THR A 273 -9.48 7.97 10.38
C THR A 273 -10.62 8.73 9.72
N LEU A 274 -11.40 9.48 10.52
CA LEU A 274 -12.45 10.42 10.10
C LEU A 274 -12.47 11.66 11.00
N PRO A 275 -12.95 12.83 10.52
CA PRO A 275 -13.21 14.00 11.35
C PRO A 275 -14.22 13.67 12.47
N TYR A 276 -14.07 14.32 13.63
CA TYR A 276 -14.96 14.08 14.76
C TYR A 276 -16.44 14.45 14.49
N HIS A 277 -16.69 15.29 13.51
CA HIS A 277 -18.03 15.74 13.09
C HIS A 277 -18.62 14.90 11.94
N ASP A 278 -17.89 13.93 11.40
CA ASP A 278 -18.44 12.96 10.44
C ASP A 278 -19.44 12.05 11.14
N GLU A 279 -20.63 11.89 10.59
CA GLU A 279 -21.71 11.10 11.19
C GLU A 279 -21.33 9.62 11.41
N ARG A 280 -20.39 9.12 10.63
CA ARG A 280 -19.88 7.74 10.73
C ARG A 280 -18.84 7.58 11.85
N TYR A 281 -18.25 8.69 12.33
CA TYR A 281 -17.17 8.63 13.31
C TYR A 281 -17.62 8.01 14.63
N LYS A 282 -16.90 6.98 15.08
CA LYS A 282 -17.10 6.31 16.38
C LYS A 282 -15.87 6.54 17.25
N SER A 283 -16.04 7.33 18.29
CA SER A 283 -14.94 7.70 19.20
C SER A 283 -14.56 6.61 20.20
N GLN A 284 -15.36 5.55 20.32
CA GLN A 284 -15.19 4.49 21.32
C GLN A 284 -15.36 3.11 20.70
N TYR A 285 -14.43 2.23 21.01
CA TYR A 285 -14.44 0.82 20.61
C TYR A 285 -15.15 0.00 21.70
N ILE A 286 -16.47 0.09 21.74
CA ILE A 286 -17.31 -0.54 22.78
C ILE A 286 -18.57 -1.18 22.16
N GLY A 287 -19.16 -2.12 22.91
CA GLY A 287 -20.41 -2.77 22.54
C GLY A 287 -20.22 -4.19 21.99
N ARG A 288 -21.26 -4.71 21.35
CA ARG A 288 -21.21 -6.01 20.66
C ARG A 288 -20.31 -5.92 19.43
N LEU A 289 -19.86 -7.05 18.91
CA LEU A 289 -18.92 -7.16 17.79
C LEU A 289 -19.26 -6.20 16.63
N ILE A 290 -20.48 -6.27 16.13
CA ILE A 290 -20.91 -5.44 15.00
C ILE A 290 -20.97 -3.94 15.31
N ASP A 291 -21.29 -3.56 16.54
CA ASP A 291 -21.38 -2.17 16.97
C ASP A 291 -19.98 -1.59 17.23
N ARG A 292 -19.13 -2.39 17.85
CA ARG A 292 -17.75 -2.09 18.21
C ARG A 292 -16.88 -1.94 16.96
N ASP A 293 -16.98 -2.90 16.04
CA ASP A 293 -16.07 -2.96 14.88
C ASP A 293 -16.41 -1.88 13.82
N LYS A 294 -17.58 -1.24 13.90
CA LYS A 294 -17.86 0.01 13.15
C LYS A 294 -16.93 1.17 13.52
N ALA A 295 -16.15 1.06 14.60
CA ALA A 295 -15.12 2.05 14.94
C ALA A 295 -13.83 1.90 14.10
N TYR A 296 -13.74 0.87 13.26
CA TYR A 296 -12.66 0.71 12.26
C TYR A 296 -13.00 1.43 10.93
N HIS A 297 -13.55 2.61 11.01
CA HIS A 297 -13.93 3.43 9.85
C HIS A 297 -12.78 4.25 9.30
#